data_4c129c17640e9427a2208f7d21fd7fdf
#
_entry.id   4c129c17640e9427a2208f7d21fd7fdf
#
_cell.length_a   1.000
_cell.length_b   1.000
_cell.length_c   1.000
_cell.angle_alpha   90.00
_cell.angle_beta   90.00
_cell.angle_gamma   90.00
#
_symmetry.space_group_name_H-M   'P 1'
#
loop_
_entity.id
_entity.type
_entity.pdbx_description
1 polymer ?
#
loop_
_entity_poly.entity_id
_entity_poly.type
_entity_poly.pdbx_seq_one_letter_code
_entity_poly.pdbx_strand_id
1 'polypeptide(L)'
;MPTVWCLSDIKLLMTITKIFRRLFGRKESEECREKENKEMKKFLIVCLGNIGREYENTRHNMGFITGDSIAASAGVPFTSCRYGDMAEVKVKNCELMLLKPSTYMNLSGVAVRYWMNKLKLPLENLLVIVDDIALPFGVLRLRKQGSDAGHNGLKNIASELGTQNYARLRMGVGNDFPRGGQIDYVLGKFPEEEMKKMPEFVKHAEDAVKAFCLSGADFAMPHYNH
;
A
#
# COMPACT_ATOMS: atom_id res chain seq x y z
N MET A 1 58.46 -12.44 -41.50
CA MET A 1 57.36 -13.23 -42.13
C MET A 1 56.10 -13.03 -41.31
N PRO A 2 55.01 -12.44 -41.83
CA PRO A 2 53.78 -12.32 -41.08
C PRO A 2 53.04 -13.64 -41.11
N THR A 3 52.62 -14.12 -39.92
CA THR A 3 51.81 -15.32 -39.74
C THR A 3 50.41 -15.06 -40.25
N VAL A 4 50.04 -15.74 -41.36
CA VAL A 4 48.71 -15.70 -41.97
C VAL A 4 47.80 -16.62 -41.12
N TRP A 5 46.84 -16.05 -40.39
CA TRP A 5 45.83 -16.81 -39.70
C TRP A 5 44.89 -17.50 -40.68
N CYS A 6 44.64 -18.78 -40.52
CA CYS A 6 43.75 -19.54 -41.38
C CYS A 6 42.26 -19.14 -41.05
N LEU A 7 41.45 -19.11 -42.10
CA LEU A 7 39.99 -18.77 -42.04
C LEU A 7 39.24 -19.69 -41.04
N SER A 8 39.75 -20.89 -40.75
CA SER A 8 39.24 -21.82 -39.76
C SER A 8 39.42 -21.30 -38.32
N ASP A 9 40.58 -20.66 -38.03
CA ASP A 9 40.92 -20.15 -36.69
C ASP A 9 40.08 -18.93 -36.32
N ILE A 10 39.74 -18.07 -37.29
CA ILE A 10 38.89 -16.91 -37.13
C ILE A 10 37.44 -17.35 -36.82
N LYS A 11 36.92 -18.37 -37.52
CA LYS A 11 35.60 -18.94 -37.26
C LYS A 11 35.47 -19.58 -35.88
N LEU A 12 36.54 -20.27 -35.45
CA LEU A 12 36.57 -20.87 -34.11
C LEU A 12 36.59 -19.82 -33.01
N LEU A 13 37.41 -18.76 -33.17
CA LEU A 13 37.43 -17.63 -32.22
C LEU A 13 36.08 -16.89 -32.13
N MET A 14 35.41 -16.67 -33.27
CA MET A 14 34.08 -16.04 -33.28
C MET A 14 32.99 -16.92 -32.66
N THR A 15 33.13 -18.23 -32.74
CA THR A 15 32.21 -19.18 -32.11
C THR A 15 32.43 -19.22 -30.59
N ILE A 16 33.65 -19.24 -30.13
CA ILE A 16 34.03 -19.23 -28.72
C ILE A 16 33.58 -17.90 -28.07
N THR A 17 33.80 -16.76 -28.70
CA THR A 17 33.35 -15.47 -28.19
C THR A 17 31.80 -15.33 -28.14
N LYS A 18 31.08 -15.93 -29.09
CA LYS A 18 29.61 -15.99 -29.05
C LYS A 18 29.11 -16.88 -27.91
N ILE A 19 29.74 -18.03 -27.65
CA ILE A 19 29.40 -18.92 -26.53
C ILE A 19 29.72 -18.24 -25.20
N PHE A 20 30.88 -17.60 -25.10
CA PHE A 20 31.28 -16.85 -23.88
C PHE A 20 30.35 -15.69 -23.57
N ARG A 21 29.97 -14.87 -24.56
CA ARG A 21 28.92 -13.80 -24.39
C ARG A 21 27.58 -14.36 -24.02
N ARG A 22 27.21 -15.55 -24.52
CA ARG A 22 25.89 -16.16 -24.21
C ARG A 22 25.86 -16.76 -22.80
N LEU A 23 26.96 -17.27 -22.28
CA LEU A 23 27.10 -17.85 -20.95
C LEU A 23 27.35 -16.77 -19.88
N PHE A 24 28.25 -15.83 -20.11
CA PHE A 24 28.61 -14.80 -19.14
C PHE A 24 27.62 -13.63 -19.15
N GLY A 25 27.12 -13.18 -20.31
CA GLY A 25 26.10 -12.14 -20.39
C GLY A 25 24.76 -12.57 -19.79
N ARG A 26 24.45 -13.87 -19.76
CA ARG A 26 23.27 -14.40 -19.12
C ARG A 26 23.40 -14.47 -17.60
N LYS A 27 24.60 -14.80 -17.09
CA LYS A 27 24.90 -14.78 -15.66
C LYS A 27 24.90 -13.37 -15.07
N GLU A 28 25.50 -12.38 -15.76
CA GLU A 28 25.46 -10.97 -15.32
C GLU A 28 24.04 -10.39 -15.32
N SER A 29 23.20 -10.76 -16.32
CA SER A 29 21.81 -10.31 -16.36
C SER A 29 20.93 -11.00 -15.31
N GLU A 30 21.21 -12.25 -14.96
CA GLU A 30 20.52 -12.98 -13.89
C GLU A 30 20.98 -12.49 -12.50
N GLU A 31 22.26 -12.26 -12.25
CA GLU A 31 22.78 -11.67 -11.03
C GLU A 31 22.31 -10.21 -10.82
N CYS A 32 22.20 -9.41 -11.90
CA CYS A 32 21.67 -8.07 -11.81
C CYS A 32 20.16 -8.08 -11.48
N ARG A 33 19.38 -8.98 -12.09
CA ARG A 33 17.97 -9.20 -11.79
C ARG A 33 17.74 -9.79 -10.39
N GLU A 34 18.62 -10.68 -9.93
CA GLU A 34 18.55 -11.21 -8.56
C GLU A 34 18.96 -10.16 -7.52
N LYS A 35 19.90 -9.26 -7.83
CA LYS A 35 20.24 -8.13 -6.96
C LYS A 35 19.14 -7.08 -6.91
N GLU A 36 18.49 -6.74 -8.05
CA GLU A 36 17.32 -5.86 -8.07
C GLU A 36 16.12 -6.46 -7.31
N ASN A 37 15.93 -7.79 -7.39
CA ASN A 37 14.85 -8.48 -6.65
C ASN A 37 15.17 -8.66 -5.15
N LYS A 38 16.43 -8.52 -4.74
CA LYS A 38 16.89 -8.79 -3.37
C LYS A 38 16.73 -7.58 -2.44
N GLU A 39 16.39 -6.39 -2.97
CA GLU A 39 16.31 -5.15 -2.20
C GLU A 39 14.91 -4.48 -2.18
N MET A 40 13.90 -5.04 -2.86
CA MET A 40 12.55 -4.44 -2.82
C MET A 40 11.90 -4.64 -1.45
N LYS A 41 11.66 -3.53 -0.74
CA LYS A 41 10.92 -3.54 0.52
C LYS A 41 9.43 -3.70 0.26
N LYS A 42 8.82 -4.72 0.87
CA LYS A 42 7.38 -4.96 0.76
C LYS A 42 6.64 -4.32 1.92
N PHE A 43 5.52 -3.68 1.62
CA PHE A 43 4.63 -3.08 2.59
C PHE A 43 3.21 -3.61 2.40
N LEU A 44 2.50 -3.86 3.48
CA LEU A 44 1.06 -4.10 3.46
C LEU A 44 0.35 -2.79 3.79
N ILE A 45 -0.38 -2.25 2.82
CA ILE A 45 -1.19 -1.05 2.96
C ILE A 45 -2.65 -1.49 3.04
N VAL A 46 -3.20 -1.49 4.23
CA VAL A 46 -4.58 -1.90 4.47
C VAL A 46 -5.50 -0.70 4.34
N CYS A 47 -6.36 -0.75 3.36
CA CYS A 47 -7.37 0.26 3.08
C CYS A 47 -8.67 -0.19 3.75
N LEU A 48 -9.10 0.42 4.86
CA LEU A 48 -10.33 0.03 5.54
C LEU A 48 -11.57 0.60 4.85
N GLY A 49 -12.62 -0.19 4.80
CA GLY A 49 -13.91 0.14 4.21
C GLY A 49 -14.88 -1.04 4.30
N ASN A 50 -16.13 -0.80 3.95
CA ASN A 50 -17.18 -1.79 3.83
C ASN A 50 -17.43 -2.13 2.36
N ILE A 51 -17.67 -3.42 2.07
CA ILE A 51 -18.07 -3.89 0.75
C ILE A 51 -19.56 -3.67 0.52
N GLY A 52 -19.92 -3.35 -0.72
CA GLY A 52 -21.31 -3.12 -1.15
C GLY A 52 -21.50 -1.74 -1.75
N ARG A 53 -22.37 -1.64 -2.74
CA ARG A 53 -22.68 -0.37 -3.44
C ARG A 53 -23.28 0.68 -2.53
N GLU A 54 -23.98 0.24 -1.48
CA GLU A 54 -24.56 1.11 -0.46
C GLU A 54 -23.51 1.90 0.34
N TYR A 55 -22.27 1.35 0.46
CA TYR A 55 -21.17 1.99 1.18
C TYR A 55 -20.22 2.79 0.28
N GLU A 56 -20.45 2.79 -1.04
CA GLU A 56 -19.64 3.60 -1.97
C GLU A 56 -19.73 5.09 -1.63
N ASN A 57 -18.57 5.73 -1.54
CA ASN A 57 -18.43 7.14 -1.18
C ASN A 57 -19.01 7.51 0.21
N THR A 58 -19.07 6.57 1.13
CA THR A 58 -19.33 6.86 2.54
C THR A 58 -18.04 7.26 3.27
N ARG A 59 -18.19 7.94 4.42
CA ARG A 59 -17.04 8.35 5.25
C ARG A 59 -16.23 7.17 5.74
N HIS A 60 -16.88 6.05 6.06
CA HIS A 60 -16.23 4.82 6.53
C HIS A 60 -15.43 4.09 5.43
N ASN A 61 -15.58 4.51 4.17
CA ASN A 61 -14.86 3.96 3.03
C ASN A 61 -13.65 4.81 2.59
N MET A 62 -13.19 5.77 3.41
CA MET A 62 -12.01 6.59 3.08
C MET A 62 -10.77 5.75 2.75
N GLY A 63 -10.56 4.63 3.43
CA GLY A 63 -9.47 3.72 3.10
C GLY A 63 -9.63 3.12 1.70
N PHE A 64 -10.83 2.63 1.33
CA PHE A 64 -11.10 2.09 0.00
C PHE A 64 -10.90 3.15 -1.09
N ILE A 65 -11.47 4.34 -0.91
CA ILE A 65 -11.35 5.47 -1.84
C ILE A 65 -9.87 5.80 -2.10
N THR A 66 -9.05 5.84 -1.04
CA THR A 66 -7.62 6.10 -1.14
C THR A 66 -6.87 4.96 -1.83
N GLY A 67 -7.19 3.70 -1.50
CA GLY A 67 -6.61 2.53 -2.14
C GLY A 67 -6.90 2.49 -3.64
N ASP A 68 -8.15 2.77 -4.02
CA ASP A 68 -8.56 2.83 -5.43
C ASP A 68 -7.82 3.93 -6.19
N SER A 69 -7.62 5.10 -5.59
CA SER A 69 -6.84 6.19 -6.18
C SER A 69 -5.37 5.82 -6.39
N ILE A 70 -4.72 5.19 -5.38
CA ILE A 70 -3.32 4.75 -5.49
C ILE A 70 -3.17 3.72 -6.62
N ALA A 71 -4.08 2.73 -6.68
CA ALA A 71 -4.07 1.69 -7.70
C ALA A 71 -4.32 2.28 -9.11
N ALA A 72 -5.30 3.17 -9.25
CA ALA A 72 -5.61 3.86 -10.51
C ALA A 72 -4.43 4.73 -10.99
N SER A 73 -3.79 5.50 -10.08
CA SER A 73 -2.60 6.30 -10.40
C SER A 73 -1.42 5.45 -10.90
N ALA A 74 -1.36 4.19 -10.49
CA ALA A 74 -0.33 3.24 -10.92
C ALA A 74 -0.76 2.40 -12.14
N GLY A 75 -2.00 2.51 -12.61
CA GLY A 75 -2.56 1.70 -13.69
C GLY A 75 -2.71 0.22 -13.33
N VAL A 76 -2.85 -0.11 -12.04
CA VAL A 76 -2.92 -1.48 -11.53
C VAL A 76 -4.34 -1.79 -11.05
N PRO A 77 -5.01 -2.82 -11.55
CA PRO A 77 -6.33 -3.22 -11.06
C PRO A 77 -6.23 -3.98 -9.74
N PHE A 78 -7.27 -3.89 -8.92
CA PHE A 78 -7.48 -4.82 -7.82
C PHE A 78 -7.92 -6.19 -8.35
N THR A 79 -7.40 -7.24 -7.75
CA THR A 79 -7.75 -8.64 -8.04
C THR A 79 -8.23 -9.32 -6.78
N SER A 80 -9.28 -10.15 -6.90
CA SER A 80 -9.82 -10.88 -5.76
C SER A 80 -8.83 -11.88 -5.19
N CYS A 81 -8.72 -11.86 -3.87
CA CYS A 81 -7.84 -12.74 -3.12
C CYS A 81 -8.50 -13.20 -1.82
N ARG A 82 -7.80 -14.02 -1.03
CA ARG A 82 -8.33 -14.46 0.26
C ARG A 82 -8.51 -13.28 1.21
N TYR A 83 -9.72 -13.11 1.74
CA TYR A 83 -10.16 -12.06 2.66
C TYR A 83 -10.18 -10.63 2.10
N GLY A 84 -10.15 -10.45 0.76
CA GLY A 84 -10.24 -9.12 0.18
C GLY A 84 -9.86 -9.05 -1.29
N ASP A 85 -9.69 -7.83 -1.76
CA ASP A 85 -9.10 -7.53 -3.06
C ASP A 85 -7.72 -6.94 -2.86
N MET A 86 -6.77 -7.27 -3.72
CA MET A 86 -5.38 -6.82 -3.64
C MET A 86 -4.90 -6.22 -4.94
N ALA A 87 -4.14 -5.12 -4.84
CA ALA A 87 -3.39 -4.54 -5.94
C ALA A 87 -1.91 -4.41 -5.54
N GLU A 88 -1.00 -4.77 -6.45
CA GLU A 88 0.46 -4.74 -6.24
C GLU A 88 1.05 -3.53 -6.97
N VAL A 89 1.38 -2.49 -6.24
CA VAL A 89 1.91 -1.23 -6.79
C VAL A 89 3.39 -1.10 -6.49
N LYS A 90 4.20 -0.87 -7.54
CA LYS A 90 5.64 -0.63 -7.41
C LYS A 90 5.93 0.86 -7.35
N VAL A 91 6.65 1.29 -6.32
CA VAL A 91 7.09 2.67 -6.14
C VAL A 91 8.59 2.67 -5.84
N LYS A 92 9.42 2.98 -6.85
CA LYS A 92 10.88 2.89 -6.77
C LYS A 92 11.32 1.49 -6.29
N ASN A 93 12.01 1.41 -5.14
CA ASN A 93 12.48 0.17 -4.51
C ASN A 93 11.47 -0.44 -3.50
N CYS A 94 10.22 0.02 -3.50
CA CYS A 94 9.17 -0.48 -2.62
C CYS A 94 8.05 -1.14 -3.42
N GLU A 95 7.50 -2.22 -2.88
CA GLU A 95 6.31 -2.91 -3.36
C GLU A 95 5.20 -2.75 -2.32
N LEU A 96 4.14 -2.06 -2.73
CA LEU A 96 2.97 -1.78 -1.91
C LEU A 96 1.87 -2.79 -2.24
N MET A 97 1.57 -3.67 -1.28
CA MET A 97 0.46 -4.61 -1.34
C MET A 97 -0.78 -3.90 -0.79
N LEU A 98 -1.56 -3.26 -1.67
CA LEU A 98 -2.81 -2.59 -1.27
C LEU A 98 -3.87 -3.64 -1.02
N LEU A 99 -4.40 -3.73 0.20
CA LEU A 99 -5.44 -4.68 0.59
C LEU A 99 -6.72 -3.92 0.94
N LYS A 100 -7.80 -4.23 0.24
CA LYS A 100 -9.18 -3.88 0.61
C LYS A 100 -9.83 -5.12 1.24
N PRO A 101 -9.97 -5.21 2.57
CA PRO A 101 -10.60 -6.37 3.21
C PRO A 101 -12.05 -6.56 2.74
N SER A 102 -12.43 -7.80 2.44
CA SER A 102 -13.83 -8.18 2.13
C SER A 102 -14.58 -8.72 3.34
N THR A 103 -13.96 -8.65 4.51
CA THR A 103 -14.59 -8.97 5.79
C THR A 103 -15.44 -7.80 6.28
N TYR A 104 -16.37 -8.06 7.20
CA TYR A 104 -16.99 -6.93 7.92
C TYR A 104 -15.94 -6.10 8.63
N MET A 105 -16.22 -4.79 8.81
CA MET A 105 -15.28 -3.84 9.44
C MET A 105 -14.73 -4.38 10.77
N ASN A 106 -15.57 -4.93 11.62
CA ASN A 106 -15.17 -5.52 12.90
C ASN A 106 -14.42 -6.86 12.81
N LEU A 107 -14.14 -7.35 11.61
CA LEU A 107 -13.35 -8.55 11.32
C LEU A 107 -12.15 -8.27 10.40
N SER A 108 -11.83 -6.99 10.17
CA SER A 108 -10.71 -6.58 9.29
C SER A 108 -9.36 -7.13 9.73
N GLY A 109 -9.16 -7.33 11.03
CA GLY A 109 -7.93 -7.88 11.59
C GLY A 109 -7.62 -9.31 11.12
N VAL A 110 -8.64 -10.11 10.83
CA VAL A 110 -8.46 -11.47 10.28
C VAL A 110 -7.73 -11.43 8.93
N ALA A 111 -8.16 -10.51 8.05
CA ALA A 111 -7.50 -10.29 6.76
C ALA A 111 -6.06 -9.79 6.93
N VAL A 112 -5.86 -8.81 7.82
CA VAL A 112 -4.54 -8.24 8.11
C VAL A 112 -3.58 -9.30 8.65
N ARG A 113 -3.97 -10.05 9.67
CA ARG A 113 -3.14 -11.12 10.26
C ARG A 113 -2.78 -12.17 9.21
N TYR A 114 -3.75 -12.60 8.39
CA TYR A 114 -3.49 -13.58 7.34
C TYR A 114 -2.42 -13.09 6.36
N TRP A 115 -2.54 -11.85 5.85
CA TRP A 115 -1.62 -11.34 4.85
C TRP A 115 -0.26 -10.97 5.43
N MET A 116 -0.18 -10.43 6.65
CA MET A 116 1.09 -10.21 7.36
C MET A 116 1.89 -11.52 7.48
N ASN A 117 1.22 -12.60 7.91
CA ASN A 117 1.85 -13.91 8.04
C ASN A 117 2.24 -14.51 6.67
N LYS A 118 1.36 -14.44 5.67
CA LYS A 118 1.61 -14.99 4.33
C LYS A 118 2.77 -14.29 3.64
N LEU A 119 2.87 -12.99 3.76
CA LEU A 119 3.94 -12.18 3.19
C LEU A 119 5.18 -12.10 4.08
N LYS A 120 5.12 -12.65 5.30
CA LYS A 120 6.20 -12.63 6.33
C LYS A 120 6.69 -11.20 6.61
N LEU A 121 5.76 -10.26 6.71
CA LEU A 121 6.09 -8.84 6.92
C LEU A 121 6.23 -8.52 8.40
N PRO A 122 7.23 -7.68 8.78
CA PRO A 122 7.30 -7.12 10.11
C PRO A 122 6.26 -6.00 10.30
N LEU A 123 5.88 -5.71 11.55
CA LEU A 123 4.84 -4.72 11.87
C LEU A 123 5.16 -3.30 11.38
N GLU A 124 6.43 -2.95 11.26
CA GLU A 124 6.89 -1.67 10.73
C GLU A 124 6.55 -1.46 9.24
N ASN A 125 6.28 -2.55 8.51
CA ASN A 125 5.87 -2.53 7.11
C ASN A 125 4.34 -2.60 6.93
N LEU A 126 3.58 -2.47 8.01
CA LEU A 126 2.13 -2.36 7.99
C LEU A 126 1.70 -0.90 8.12
N LEU A 127 0.87 -0.43 7.19
CA LEU A 127 0.15 0.84 7.29
C LEU A 127 -1.35 0.60 7.11
N VAL A 128 -2.16 1.12 8.03
CA VAL A 128 -3.62 1.04 7.94
C VAL A 128 -4.19 2.42 7.63
N ILE A 129 -4.93 2.56 6.54
CA ILE A 129 -5.64 3.78 6.15
C ILE A 129 -7.07 3.68 6.67
N VAL A 130 -7.51 4.69 7.41
CA VAL A 130 -8.77 4.68 8.16
C VAL A 130 -9.37 6.09 8.28
N ASP A 131 -10.69 6.19 8.29
CA ASP A 131 -11.41 7.42 8.64
C ASP A 131 -11.26 7.76 10.14
N ASP A 132 -11.29 9.05 10.45
CA ASP A 132 -11.23 9.53 11.85
C ASP A 132 -12.20 10.71 12.04
N ILE A 133 -13.23 10.49 12.86
CA ILE A 133 -14.22 11.53 13.21
C ILE A 133 -13.65 12.60 14.15
N ALA A 134 -12.53 12.35 14.84
CA ALA A 134 -11.89 13.33 15.72
C ALA A 134 -11.05 14.36 14.95
N LEU A 135 -10.93 14.21 13.62
CA LEU A 135 -10.21 15.13 12.75
C LEU A 135 -11.17 15.81 11.79
N PRO A 136 -11.01 17.13 11.55
CA PRO A 136 -11.76 17.83 10.52
C PRO A 136 -11.55 17.17 9.15
N PHE A 137 -12.55 17.30 8.25
CA PHE A 137 -12.40 16.85 6.87
C PHE A 137 -11.18 17.54 6.19
N GLY A 138 -10.40 16.75 5.47
CA GLY A 138 -9.19 17.24 4.79
C GLY A 138 -7.90 17.12 5.60
N VAL A 139 -7.98 16.85 6.91
CA VAL A 139 -6.79 16.71 7.77
C VAL A 139 -6.29 15.26 7.78
N LEU A 140 -4.99 15.07 7.59
CA LEU A 140 -4.31 13.78 7.74
C LEU A 140 -3.58 13.69 9.08
N ARG A 141 -3.54 12.48 9.64
CA ARG A 141 -2.71 12.19 10.82
C ARG A 141 -2.08 10.81 10.74
N LEU A 142 -0.82 10.77 10.35
CA LEU A 142 0.01 9.56 10.41
C LEU A 142 0.58 9.38 11.81
N ARG A 143 0.50 8.16 12.36
CA ARG A 143 1.10 7.76 13.64
C ARG A 143 1.67 6.35 13.53
N LYS A 144 2.82 6.10 14.16
CA LYS A 144 3.44 4.76 14.24
C LYS A 144 2.65 3.79 15.12
N GLN A 145 1.96 4.33 16.12
CA GLN A 145 1.17 3.57 17.10
C GLN A 145 0.04 4.45 17.65
N GLY A 146 -0.92 3.87 18.35
CA GLY A 146 -1.99 4.61 19.02
C GLY A 146 -3.21 3.74 19.30
N SER A 147 -4.19 4.30 20.03
CA SER A 147 -5.47 3.64 20.30
C SER A 147 -6.31 3.47 19.04
N ASP A 148 -7.36 2.67 19.12
CA ASP A 148 -8.37 2.50 18.08
C ASP A 148 -9.31 3.70 17.93
N ALA A 149 -9.37 4.59 18.94
CA ALA A 149 -10.27 5.75 18.99
C ALA A 149 -11.76 5.39 18.72
N GLY A 150 -12.18 4.19 19.12
CA GLY A 150 -13.54 3.68 18.90
C GLY A 150 -13.79 3.12 17.51
N HIS A 151 -12.80 3.10 16.62
CA HIS A 151 -12.96 2.55 15.28
C HIS A 151 -12.91 1.02 15.30
N ASN A 152 -14.01 0.36 14.92
CA ASN A 152 -14.16 -1.09 15.03
C ASN A 152 -13.10 -1.89 14.24
N GLY A 153 -12.70 -1.41 13.07
CA GLY A 153 -11.64 -2.04 12.27
C GLY A 153 -10.29 -2.01 12.98
N LEU A 154 -9.88 -0.85 13.52
CA LEU A 154 -8.63 -0.73 14.29
C LEU A 154 -8.65 -1.57 15.56
N LYS A 155 -9.79 -1.62 16.26
CA LYS A 155 -9.98 -2.45 17.45
C LYS A 155 -9.76 -3.92 17.15
N ASN A 156 -10.36 -4.42 16.06
CA ASN A 156 -10.18 -5.81 15.66
C ASN A 156 -8.76 -6.10 15.16
N ILE A 157 -8.13 -5.19 14.39
CA ILE A 157 -6.73 -5.35 13.98
C ILE A 157 -5.82 -5.44 15.19
N ALA A 158 -5.99 -4.58 16.20
CA ALA A 158 -5.20 -4.62 17.42
C ALA A 158 -5.40 -5.93 18.19
N SER A 159 -6.61 -6.45 18.25
CA SER A 159 -6.94 -7.75 18.86
C SER A 159 -6.27 -8.92 18.12
N GLU A 160 -6.35 -8.95 16.79
CA GLU A 160 -5.82 -10.04 15.97
C GLU A 160 -4.28 -10.05 15.89
N LEU A 161 -3.65 -8.88 15.97
CA LEU A 161 -2.18 -8.75 15.99
C LEU A 161 -1.60 -8.81 17.41
N GLY A 162 -2.43 -8.71 18.48
CA GLY A 162 -2.00 -8.64 19.86
C GLY A 162 -1.25 -7.36 20.23
N THR A 163 -1.32 -6.32 19.39
CA THR A 163 -0.59 -5.07 19.59
C THR A 163 -1.24 -3.89 18.88
N GLN A 164 -0.97 -2.68 19.40
CA GLN A 164 -1.32 -1.42 18.74
C GLN A 164 -0.10 -0.73 18.08
N ASN A 165 1.05 -1.40 18.04
CA ASN A 165 2.31 -0.87 17.51
C ASN A 165 2.44 -1.12 16.00
N TYR A 166 1.53 -0.55 15.21
CA TYR A 166 1.57 -0.50 13.75
C TYR A 166 1.20 0.89 13.27
N ALA A 167 1.68 1.26 12.08
CA ALA A 167 1.40 2.59 11.53
C ALA A 167 -0.05 2.70 11.04
N ARG A 168 -0.64 3.89 11.24
CA ARG A 168 -1.97 4.25 10.73
C ARG A 168 -1.98 5.64 10.13
N LEU A 169 -2.59 5.77 8.99
CA LEU A 169 -2.93 7.03 8.36
C LEU A 169 -4.41 7.29 8.64
N ARG A 170 -4.68 8.24 9.51
CA ARG A 170 -6.03 8.67 9.87
C ARG A 170 -6.43 9.81 8.96
N MET A 171 -7.56 9.65 8.29
CA MET A 171 -8.14 10.63 7.37
C MET A 171 -9.35 11.28 8.03
N GLY A 172 -9.27 12.57 8.28
CA GLY A 172 -10.34 13.33 8.92
C GLY A 172 -11.61 13.35 8.08
N VAL A 173 -12.74 13.04 8.71
CA VAL A 173 -14.06 13.06 8.09
C VAL A 173 -15.04 13.98 8.81
N GLY A 174 -14.56 14.68 9.87
CA GLY A 174 -15.39 15.56 10.68
C GLY A 174 -16.27 14.81 11.68
N ASN A 175 -17.04 15.58 12.47
CA ASN A 175 -17.87 15.06 13.55
C ASN A 175 -19.19 15.84 13.71
N ASP A 176 -19.72 16.39 12.63
CA ASP A 176 -20.97 17.15 12.64
C ASP A 176 -22.18 16.20 12.68
N PHE A 177 -22.42 15.60 13.84
CA PHE A 177 -23.54 14.71 14.10
C PHE A 177 -24.03 14.83 15.55
N PRO A 178 -25.35 14.61 15.81
CA PRO A 178 -25.91 14.63 17.14
C PRO A 178 -25.40 13.45 17.99
N ARG A 179 -25.51 13.58 19.30
CA ARG A 179 -25.13 12.51 20.22
C ARG A 179 -25.86 11.20 19.87
N GLY A 180 -25.07 10.13 19.65
CA GLY A 180 -25.57 8.81 19.21
C GLY A 180 -25.67 8.62 17.70
N GLY A 181 -25.50 9.67 16.88
CA GLY A 181 -25.60 9.63 15.41
C GLY A 181 -24.30 9.20 14.70
N GLN A 182 -23.27 8.74 15.44
CA GLN A 182 -21.97 8.41 14.85
C GLN A 182 -22.05 7.33 13.75
N ILE A 183 -22.87 6.30 13.94
CA ILE A 183 -22.97 5.19 12.99
C ILE A 183 -23.54 5.69 11.66
N ASP A 184 -24.67 6.41 11.73
CA ASP A 184 -25.32 6.97 10.54
C ASP A 184 -24.40 7.99 9.83
N TYR A 185 -23.63 8.77 10.60
CA TYR A 185 -22.68 9.73 10.06
C TYR A 185 -21.55 9.07 9.26
N VAL A 186 -20.88 8.06 9.83
CA VAL A 186 -19.77 7.39 9.13
C VAL A 186 -20.24 6.53 7.95
N LEU A 187 -21.44 5.98 8.02
CA LEU A 187 -22.08 5.28 6.91
C LEU A 187 -22.77 6.22 5.91
N GLY A 188 -22.86 7.51 6.24
CA GLY A 188 -23.38 8.54 5.36
C GLY A 188 -22.38 8.95 4.28
N LYS A 189 -22.91 9.41 3.14
CA LYS A 189 -22.11 9.96 2.04
C LYS A 189 -21.58 11.35 2.37
N PHE A 190 -20.51 11.74 1.72
CA PHE A 190 -19.98 13.10 1.80
C PHE A 190 -20.92 14.10 1.11
N PRO A 191 -21.09 15.33 1.66
CA PRO A 191 -21.79 16.40 0.98
C PRO A 191 -20.99 16.87 -0.25
N GLU A 192 -21.67 17.55 -1.17
CA GLU A 192 -21.09 17.98 -2.45
C GLU A 192 -19.83 18.85 -2.27
N GLU A 193 -19.83 19.71 -1.26
CA GLU A 193 -18.69 20.58 -0.93
C GLU A 193 -17.43 19.81 -0.53
N GLU A 194 -17.60 18.72 0.22
CA GLU A 194 -16.49 17.82 0.59
C GLU A 194 -16.06 16.97 -0.60
N MET A 195 -17.03 16.52 -1.42
CA MET A 195 -16.73 15.74 -2.63
C MET A 195 -15.90 16.54 -3.65
N LYS A 196 -16.10 17.84 -3.78
CA LYS A 196 -15.27 18.71 -4.64
C LYS A 196 -13.81 18.76 -4.19
N LYS A 197 -13.54 18.64 -2.88
CA LYS A 197 -12.19 18.65 -2.29
C LYS A 197 -11.58 17.25 -2.17
N MET A 198 -12.37 16.20 -2.36
CA MET A 198 -11.95 14.81 -2.19
C MET A 198 -10.71 14.42 -3.05
N PRO A 199 -10.62 14.81 -4.34
CA PRO A 199 -9.46 14.46 -5.16
C PRO A 199 -8.13 14.98 -4.59
N GLU A 200 -8.10 16.21 -4.09
CA GLU A 200 -6.91 16.81 -3.48
C GLU A 200 -6.57 16.12 -2.16
N PHE A 201 -7.56 15.86 -1.32
CA PHE A 201 -7.39 15.17 -0.04
C PHE A 201 -6.86 13.75 -0.20
N VAL A 202 -7.43 13.00 -1.13
CA VAL A 202 -6.97 11.64 -1.45
C VAL A 202 -5.55 11.66 -2.06
N LYS A 203 -5.24 12.64 -2.90
CA LYS A 203 -3.90 12.82 -3.45
C LYS A 203 -2.88 13.09 -2.36
N HIS A 204 -3.22 13.91 -1.37
CA HIS A 204 -2.37 14.17 -0.21
C HIS A 204 -2.12 12.89 0.61
N ALA A 205 -3.15 12.06 0.81
CA ALA A 205 -3.03 10.76 1.48
C ALA A 205 -2.15 9.78 0.67
N GLU A 206 -2.28 9.73 -0.66
CA GLU A 206 -1.43 8.93 -1.55
C GLU A 206 0.05 9.31 -1.38
N ASP A 207 0.36 10.62 -1.35
CA ASP A 207 1.72 11.10 -1.19
C ASP A 207 2.28 10.78 0.22
N ALA A 208 1.44 10.84 1.26
CA ALA A 208 1.79 10.40 2.61
C ALA A 208 2.11 8.89 2.68
N VAL A 209 1.34 8.05 2.00
CA VAL A 209 1.60 6.60 1.89
C VAL A 209 2.94 6.33 1.18
N LYS A 210 3.20 7.02 0.06
CA LYS A 210 4.46 6.89 -0.66
C LYS A 210 5.65 7.34 0.19
N ALA A 211 5.52 8.47 0.90
CA ALA A 211 6.55 8.97 1.80
C ALA A 211 6.83 8.00 2.96
N PHE A 212 5.78 7.39 3.54
CA PHE A 212 5.93 6.36 4.55
C PHE A 212 6.74 5.16 4.04
N CYS A 213 6.43 4.64 2.85
CA CYS A 213 7.11 3.49 2.29
C CYS A 213 8.57 3.79 1.90
N LEU A 214 8.83 4.98 1.35
CA LEU A 214 10.14 5.35 0.84
C LEU A 214 11.10 5.86 1.93
N SER A 215 10.59 6.62 2.89
CA SER A 215 11.40 7.37 3.86
C SER A 215 11.05 7.06 5.32
N GLY A 216 10.04 6.23 5.55
CA GLY A 216 9.58 5.83 6.88
C GLY A 216 8.64 6.84 7.56
N ALA A 217 8.05 6.39 8.67
CA ALA A 217 7.06 7.18 9.40
C ALA A 217 7.62 8.47 9.99
N ASP A 218 8.88 8.46 10.46
CA ASP A 218 9.50 9.64 11.09
C ASP A 218 9.66 10.80 10.13
N PHE A 219 9.93 10.49 8.86
CA PHE A 219 9.94 11.49 7.80
C PHE A 219 8.51 11.91 7.42
N ALA A 220 7.60 10.97 7.23
CA ALA A 220 6.27 11.26 6.71
C ALA A 220 5.39 12.05 7.71
N MET A 221 5.49 11.76 9.02
CA MET A 221 4.66 12.41 10.04
C MET A 221 4.72 13.95 10.04
N PRO A 222 5.90 14.61 10.12
CA PRO A 222 5.95 16.06 10.15
C PRO A 222 5.55 16.72 8.82
N HIS A 223 5.65 16.00 7.69
CA HIS A 223 5.37 16.57 6.37
C HIS A 223 3.90 16.45 5.95
N TYR A 224 3.15 15.50 6.52
CA TYR A 224 1.78 15.18 6.08
C TYR A 224 0.72 15.28 7.17
N ASN A 225 1.08 15.58 8.41
CA ASN A 225 0.13 15.74 9.52
C ASN A 225 -0.44 17.17 9.57
N HIS A 226 -1.29 17.51 8.63
CA HIS A 226 -2.01 18.79 8.60
C HIS A 226 -3.31 18.67 7.81
#